data_34578fb2c0290fbe64d3d9bb428a8eb9
#
_entry.id   34578fb2c0290fbe64d3d9bb428a8eb9
#
_cell.length_a   1.000
_cell.length_b   1.000
_cell.length_c   1.000
_cell.angle_alpha   90.00
_cell.angle_beta   90.00
_cell.angle_gamma   90.00
#
_symmetry.space_group_name_H-M   'P 1'
#
loop_
_entity.id
_entity.type
_entity.pdbx_description
1 polymer ?
#
loop_
_entity_poly.entity_id
_entity_poly.type
_entity_poly.pdbx_seq_one_letter_code
_entity_poly.pdbx_strand_id
1 'polypeptide(L)'
;MASRKMAGLLASALALVLLAGSAVAGNAREARQQAESSLRVSGSLVVGPDGEVASHELDPEAPLTPALKAFVDDSIRGWRFKPVVVDGKPVRAKVPMSLRLVAKRADDGKFSVTIASTYFGSEDDLATTDRLRSIRLSPPRFPKGALMMGGKGVVYLVVQVGRDGKVTDVDAEQVNLRVAGTEGQMASLRKQFTDAAVRAARGWTFTIPTTGPEANDATWLVRVPVDYRLEDERQRGNGWDTYIPGPRNFGMPWASEKLRMAGSPDALPDNGVFPLQQGATLLNPPAS
;
A
#
# COMPACT_ATOMS: atom_id res chain seq x y z
N MET A 1 8.00 -42.43 -51.52
CA MET A 1 6.90 -42.20 -50.57
C MET A 1 7.34 -41.70 -49.19
N ALA A 2 8.62 -41.44 -48.94
CA ALA A 2 9.13 -41.05 -47.61
C ALA A 2 9.20 -39.52 -47.39
N SER A 3 9.14 -38.70 -48.45
CA SER A 3 9.36 -37.25 -48.34
C SER A 3 8.14 -36.44 -47.87
N ARG A 4 6.90 -36.95 -48.00
CA ARG A 4 5.69 -36.22 -47.63
C ARG A 4 5.32 -36.27 -46.12
N LYS A 5 5.84 -37.26 -45.39
CA LYS A 5 5.57 -37.42 -43.95
C LYS A 5 6.47 -36.54 -43.05
N MET A 6 7.66 -36.14 -43.51
CA MET A 6 8.53 -35.26 -42.75
C MET A 6 8.10 -33.79 -42.79
N ALA A 7 7.48 -33.32 -43.88
CA ALA A 7 7.00 -31.95 -43.99
C ALA A 7 5.83 -31.63 -43.01
N GLY A 8 4.99 -32.65 -42.74
CA GLY A 8 3.87 -32.48 -41.82
C GLY A 8 4.26 -32.37 -40.34
N LEU A 9 5.34 -33.03 -39.93
CA LEU A 9 5.84 -33.02 -38.56
C LEU A 9 6.55 -31.67 -38.22
N LEU A 10 7.24 -31.07 -39.17
CA LEU A 10 7.90 -29.78 -39.00
C LEU A 10 6.88 -28.63 -38.92
N ALA A 11 5.80 -28.68 -39.70
CA ALA A 11 4.74 -27.68 -39.67
C ALA A 11 3.96 -27.71 -38.33
N SER A 12 3.72 -28.89 -37.77
CA SER A 12 3.05 -29.04 -36.47
C SER A 12 3.91 -28.54 -35.30
N ALA A 13 5.21 -28.76 -35.31
CA ALA A 13 6.12 -28.26 -34.28
C ALA A 13 6.25 -26.74 -34.31
N LEU A 14 6.27 -26.13 -35.51
CA LEU A 14 6.34 -24.69 -35.67
C LEU A 14 5.05 -23.99 -35.22
N ALA A 15 3.88 -24.59 -35.46
CA ALA A 15 2.60 -24.06 -34.99
C ALA A 15 2.47 -24.12 -33.48
N LEU A 16 3.01 -25.15 -32.80
CA LEU A 16 3.02 -25.23 -31.33
C LEU A 16 3.90 -24.15 -30.69
N VAL A 17 5.05 -23.81 -31.29
CA VAL A 17 5.95 -22.77 -30.79
C VAL A 17 5.32 -21.39 -30.98
N LEU A 18 4.58 -21.13 -32.06
CA LEU A 18 3.88 -19.87 -32.28
C LEU A 18 2.69 -19.69 -31.32
N LEU A 19 1.98 -20.76 -30.95
CA LEU A 19 0.90 -20.72 -29.98
C LEU A 19 1.42 -20.46 -28.55
N ALA A 20 2.56 -21.04 -28.17
CA ALA A 20 3.17 -20.77 -26.87
C ALA A 20 3.68 -19.34 -26.75
N GLY A 21 4.23 -18.76 -27.82
CA GLY A 21 4.66 -17.37 -27.86
C GLY A 21 3.49 -16.38 -27.72
N SER A 22 2.33 -16.70 -28.28
CA SER A 22 1.14 -15.85 -28.19
C SER A 22 0.51 -15.85 -26.78
N ALA A 23 0.52 -16.98 -26.08
CA ALA A 23 0.03 -17.09 -24.72
C ALA A 23 0.89 -16.27 -23.73
N VAL A 24 2.22 -16.30 -23.86
CA VAL A 24 3.13 -15.52 -23.01
C VAL A 24 2.97 -14.01 -23.27
N ALA A 25 2.76 -13.59 -24.51
CA ALA A 25 2.52 -12.19 -24.86
C ALA A 25 1.15 -11.70 -24.36
N GLY A 26 0.13 -12.54 -24.38
CA GLY A 26 -1.21 -12.26 -23.84
C GLY A 26 -1.17 -11.94 -22.34
N ASN A 27 -0.56 -12.82 -21.55
CA ASN A 27 -0.48 -12.67 -20.10
C ASN A 27 0.29 -11.41 -19.66
N ALA A 28 1.37 -11.04 -20.36
CA ALA A 28 2.11 -9.81 -20.07
C ALA A 28 1.33 -8.55 -20.47
N ARG A 29 0.46 -8.63 -21.48
CA ARG A 29 -0.43 -7.54 -21.88
C ARG A 29 -1.55 -7.34 -20.86
N GLU A 30 -2.15 -8.40 -20.38
CA GLU A 30 -3.17 -8.36 -19.31
C GLU A 30 -2.60 -7.78 -18.01
N ALA A 31 -1.39 -8.19 -17.61
CA ALA A 31 -0.70 -7.62 -16.46
C ALA A 31 -0.47 -6.10 -16.59
N ARG A 32 -0.13 -5.62 -17.80
CA ARG A 32 0.03 -4.17 -18.05
C ARG A 32 -1.31 -3.42 -18.00
N GLN A 33 -2.42 -4.06 -18.32
CA GLN A 33 -3.76 -3.46 -18.19
C GLN A 33 -4.19 -3.31 -16.72
N GLN A 34 -3.64 -4.13 -15.83
CA GLN A 34 -3.84 -4.02 -14.38
C GLN A 34 -2.92 -2.98 -13.73
N ALA A 35 -1.95 -2.44 -14.48
CA ALA A 35 -1.05 -1.43 -13.94
C ALA A 35 -1.80 -0.13 -13.65
N GLU A 36 -1.59 0.40 -12.47
CA GLU A 36 -2.13 1.67 -12.03
C GLU A 36 -0.99 2.69 -11.92
N SER A 37 -1.22 3.90 -12.43
CA SER A 37 -0.35 5.03 -12.12
C SER A 37 -0.88 5.72 -10.90
N SER A 38 -0.08 5.81 -9.85
CA SER A 38 -0.50 6.44 -8.59
C SER A 38 0.44 7.56 -8.17
N LEU A 39 -0.13 8.55 -7.52
CA LEU A 39 0.58 9.64 -6.88
C LEU A 39 0.14 9.70 -5.42
N ARG A 40 1.10 9.67 -4.50
CA ARG A 40 0.83 9.95 -3.11
C ARG A 40 0.94 11.45 -2.85
N VAL A 41 -0.04 12.00 -2.15
CA VAL A 41 -0.12 13.40 -1.74
C VAL A 41 -0.23 13.43 -0.24
N SER A 42 0.75 14.03 0.42
CA SER A 42 0.75 14.24 1.87
C SER A 42 0.24 15.63 2.22
N GLY A 43 -0.16 15.82 3.48
CA GLY A 43 -0.61 17.08 4.00
C GLY A 43 -1.20 16.95 5.40
N SER A 44 -1.97 17.96 5.79
CA SER A 44 -2.74 17.93 7.03
C SER A 44 -4.09 18.60 6.84
N LEU A 45 -5.04 18.24 7.68
CA LEU A 45 -6.33 18.91 7.77
C LEU A 45 -6.69 19.20 9.22
N VAL A 46 -7.58 20.15 9.43
CA VAL A 46 -8.13 20.50 10.74
C VAL A 46 -9.59 20.07 10.75
N VAL A 47 -9.90 19.09 11.60
CA VAL A 47 -11.26 18.63 11.86
C VAL A 47 -11.87 19.52 12.93
N GLY A 48 -13.04 20.10 12.67
CA GLY A 48 -13.83 20.88 13.62
C GLY A 48 -14.54 19.99 14.64
N PRO A 49 -15.09 20.58 15.72
CA PRO A 49 -15.84 19.82 16.72
C PRO A 49 -17.11 19.16 16.19
N ASP A 50 -17.62 19.65 15.07
CA ASP A 50 -18.76 19.11 14.32
C ASP A 50 -18.39 17.99 13.33
N GLY A 51 -17.08 17.71 13.16
CA GLY A 51 -16.55 16.76 12.19
C GLY A 51 -16.37 17.31 10.78
N GLU A 52 -16.59 18.59 10.54
CA GLU A 52 -16.31 19.24 9.26
C GLU A 52 -14.82 19.55 9.09
N VAL A 53 -14.35 19.63 7.85
CA VAL A 53 -12.99 20.10 7.56
C VAL A 53 -12.96 21.62 7.62
N ALA A 54 -12.37 22.16 8.70
CA ALA A 54 -12.24 23.60 8.90
C ALA A 54 -11.16 24.22 8.01
N SER A 55 -10.06 23.51 7.75
CA SER A 55 -8.98 23.88 6.84
C SER A 55 -8.15 22.67 6.46
N HIS A 56 -7.38 22.76 5.38
CA HIS A 56 -6.38 21.76 5.02
C HIS A 56 -5.18 22.43 4.35
N GLU A 57 -4.06 21.73 4.36
CA GLU A 57 -2.81 22.15 3.75
C GLU A 57 -2.18 20.90 3.08
N LEU A 58 -1.86 21.00 1.79
CA LEU A 58 -1.13 19.98 1.06
C LEU A 58 0.35 20.29 1.10
N ASP A 59 1.18 19.25 1.05
CA ASP A 59 2.63 19.39 0.90
C ASP A 59 2.93 20.26 -0.33
N PRO A 60 3.63 21.39 -0.17
CA PRO A 60 3.94 22.29 -1.28
C PRO A 60 4.85 21.65 -2.34
N GLU A 61 5.60 20.61 -1.97
CA GLU A 61 6.46 19.88 -2.89
C GLU A 61 5.73 18.74 -3.63
N ALA A 62 4.44 18.50 -3.32
CA ALA A 62 3.65 17.52 -4.04
C ALA A 62 3.55 17.92 -5.54
N PRO A 63 3.86 17.01 -6.49
CA PRO A 63 3.91 17.33 -7.91
C PRO A 63 2.49 17.39 -8.52
N LEU A 64 1.67 18.28 -7.97
CA LEU A 64 0.29 18.49 -8.39
C LEU A 64 0.21 19.58 -9.47
N THR A 65 -0.42 19.26 -10.58
CA THR A 65 -0.86 20.31 -11.51
C THR A 65 -1.98 21.14 -10.86
N PRO A 66 -2.22 22.38 -11.32
CA PRO A 66 -3.33 23.19 -10.78
C PRO A 66 -4.69 22.49 -10.81
N ALA A 67 -4.98 21.71 -11.86
CA ALA A 67 -6.21 20.97 -11.99
C ALA A 67 -6.31 19.82 -10.97
N LEU A 68 -5.22 19.08 -10.74
CA LEU A 68 -5.19 18.03 -9.72
C LEU A 68 -5.29 18.60 -8.30
N LYS A 69 -4.63 19.74 -8.07
CA LYS A 69 -4.76 20.43 -6.78
C LYS A 69 -6.20 20.84 -6.51
N ALA A 70 -6.86 21.47 -7.48
CA ALA A 70 -8.26 21.86 -7.36
C ALA A 70 -9.18 20.64 -7.09
N PHE A 71 -8.97 19.53 -7.80
CA PHE A 71 -9.71 18.28 -7.59
C PHE A 71 -9.54 17.75 -6.14
N VAL A 72 -8.31 17.75 -5.62
CA VAL A 72 -8.02 17.31 -4.24
C VAL A 72 -8.64 18.26 -3.22
N ASP A 73 -8.46 19.58 -3.41
CA ASP A 73 -9.03 20.61 -2.55
C ASP A 73 -10.57 20.53 -2.48
N ASP A 74 -11.23 20.31 -3.61
CA ASP A 74 -12.70 20.16 -3.68
C ASP A 74 -13.16 18.88 -2.98
N SER A 75 -12.43 17.79 -3.16
CA SER A 75 -12.73 16.51 -2.51
C SER A 75 -12.64 16.62 -0.99
N ILE A 76 -11.56 17.23 -0.48
CA ILE A 76 -11.32 17.37 0.97
C ILE A 76 -12.40 18.25 1.62
N ARG A 77 -12.86 19.32 0.96
CA ARG A 77 -13.93 20.18 1.49
C ARG A 77 -15.25 19.44 1.71
N GLY A 78 -15.50 18.38 0.95
CA GLY A 78 -16.71 17.55 1.08
C GLY A 78 -16.63 16.50 2.19
N TRP A 79 -15.46 16.30 2.81
CA TRP A 79 -15.29 15.24 3.79
C TRP A 79 -15.95 15.56 5.13
N ARG A 80 -16.39 14.49 5.80
CA ARG A 80 -16.98 14.51 7.14
C ARG A 80 -16.30 13.47 7.98
N PHE A 81 -15.88 13.85 9.16
CA PHE A 81 -15.19 12.99 10.12
C PHE A 81 -16.05 12.74 11.35
N LYS A 82 -15.80 11.61 12.00
CA LYS A 82 -16.25 11.44 13.37
C LYS A 82 -15.54 12.50 14.23
N PRO A 83 -16.25 13.30 15.03
CA PRO A 83 -15.61 14.29 15.91
C PRO A 83 -14.52 13.69 16.78
N VAL A 84 -13.38 14.37 16.88
CA VAL A 84 -12.31 13.99 17.82
C VAL A 84 -12.72 14.42 19.21
N VAL A 85 -12.74 13.47 20.14
CA VAL A 85 -13.19 13.70 21.52
C VAL A 85 -12.00 13.56 22.46
N VAL A 86 -11.78 14.60 23.27
CA VAL A 86 -10.80 14.62 24.37
C VAL A 86 -11.56 14.94 25.66
N ASP A 87 -11.39 14.12 26.70
CA ASP A 87 -12.08 14.26 27.99
C ASP A 87 -13.61 14.41 27.84
N GLY A 88 -14.20 13.63 26.93
CA GLY A 88 -15.64 13.62 26.67
C GLY A 88 -16.17 14.82 25.88
N LYS A 89 -15.31 15.72 25.41
CA LYS A 89 -15.71 16.93 24.64
C LYS A 89 -15.16 16.88 23.23
N PRO A 90 -15.98 17.20 22.20
CA PRO A 90 -15.49 17.39 20.85
C PRO A 90 -14.49 18.54 20.78
N VAL A 91 -13.35 18.32 20.15
CA VAL A 91 -12.29 19.30 20.01
C VAL A 91 -11.91 19.53 18.56
N ARG A 92 -11.32 20.70 18.29
CA ARG A 92 -10.63 20.94 17.03
C ARG A 92 -9.30 20.18 17.02
N ALA A 93 -9.06 19.37 15.98
CA ALA A 93 -7.88 18.53 15.89
C ALA A 93 -7.16 18.72 14.54
N LYS A 94 -5.84 18.92 14.58
CA LYS A 94 -5.00 18.83 13.37
C LYS A 94 -4.66 17.38 13.12
N VAL A 95 -4.99 16.89 11.93
CA VAL A 95 -4.83 15.48 11.54
C VAL A 95 -3.93 15.43 10.30
N PRO A 96 -2.76 14.80 10.39
CA PRO A 96 -1.96 14.48 9.23
C PRO A 96 -2.72 13.55 8.28
N MET A 97 -2.53 13.74 6.98
CA MET A 97 -3.18 12.92 5.96
C MET A 97 -2.22 12.49 4.88
N SER A 98 -2.48 11.31 4.33
CA SER A 98 -1.88 10.84 3.09
C SER A 98 -2.98 10.33 2.17
N LEU A 99 -2.96 10.77 0.93
CA LEU A 99 -3.91 10.43 -0.11
C LEU A 99 -3.20 9.69 -1.21
N ARG A 100 -3.85 8.68 -1.76
CA ARG A 100 -3.41 8.03 -2.98
C ARG A 100 -4.33 8.41 -4.13
N LEU A 101 -3.81 9.17 -5.07
CA LEU A 101 -4.45 9.42 -6.35
C LEU A 101 -4.11 8.27 -7.32
N VAL A 102 -5.08 7.78 -8.06
CA VAL A 102 -4.88 6.80 -9.12
C VAL A 102 -5.38 7.36 -10.44
N ALA A 103 -4.50 7.35 -11.44
CA ALA A 103 -4.85 7.67 -12.81
C ALA A 103 -5.06 6.37 -13.59
N LYS A 104 -6.24 6.21 -14.17
CA LYS A 104 -6.58 5.12 -15.09
C LYS A 104 -6.90 5.68 -16.45
N ARG A 105 -6.45 5.00 -17.50
CA ARG A 105 -6.82 5.36 -18.85
C ARG A 105 -8.27 4.92 -19.12
N ALA A 106 -9.12 5.87 -19.51
CA ALA A 106 -10.47 5.58 -19.93
C ALA A 106 -10.51 5.09 -21.38
N ASP A 107 -11.61 4.47 -21.78
CA ASP A 107 -11.79 3.89 -23.14
C ASP A 107 -11.72 4.95 -24.24
N ASP A 108 -12.04 6.21 -23.94
CA ASP A 108 -11.92 7.37 -24.86
C ASP A 108 -10.49 7.91 -24.98
N GLY A 109 -9.52 7.24 -24.35
CA GLY A 109 -8.10 7.62 -24.37
C GLY A 109 -7.72 8.72 -23.40
N LYS A 110 -8.67 9.30 -22.64
CA LYS A 110 -8.40 10.26 -21.57
C LYS A 110 -7.99 9.54 -20.29
N PHE A 111 -7.48 10.29 -19.33
CA PHE A 111 -7.20 9.77 -18.00
C PHE A 111 -8.28 10.26 -17.03
N SER A 112 -8.83 9.33 -16.25
CA SER A 112 -9.60 9.64 -15.06
C SER A 112 -8.69 9.56 -13.84
N VAL A 113 -8.82 10.51 -12.91
CA VAL A 113 -8.11 10.49 -11.64
C VAL A 113 -9.11 10.35 -10.52
N THR A 114 -8.83 9.45 -9.59
CA THR A 114 -9.65 9.22 -8.39
C THR A 114 -8.76 9.24 -7.15
N ILE A 115 -9.34 9.58 -5.98
CA ILE A 115 -8.71 9.33 -4.69
C ILE A 115 -9.05 7.88 -4.33
N ALA A 116 -8.11 6.97 -4.55
CA ALA A 116 -8.34 5.54 -4.40
C ALA A 116 -8.24 5.07 -2.93
N SER A 117 -7.43 5.76 -2.13
CA SER A 117 -7.30 5.47 -0.70
C SER A 117 -6.83 6.69 0.08
N THR A 118 -7.12 6.68 1.38
CA THR A 118 -6.77 7.73 2.32
C THR A 118 -6.22 7.12 3.60
N TYR A 119 -5.29 7.81 4.23
CA TYR A 119 -4.81 7.51 5.57
C TYR A 119 -4.77 8.79 6.40
N PHE A 120 -5.27 8.73 7.61
CA PHE A 120 -5.32 9.86 8.56
C PHE A 120 -4.56 9.48 9.82
N GLY A 121 -3.41 10.05 10.00
CA GLY A 121 -2.49 9.82 11.10
C GLY A 121 -1.06 10.12 10.71
N SER A 122 -0.17 10.12 11.67
CA SER A 122 1.26 10.38 11.47
C SER A 122 2.07 9.32 12.23
N GLU A 123 3.24 9.00 11.70
CA GLU A 123 4.28 8.31 12.44
C GLU A 123 4.97 9.26 13.43
N ASP A 124 4.99 10.56 13.13
CA ASP A 124 5.89 11.55 13.73
C ASP A 124 5.46 12.10 15.10
N ASP A 125 4.38 11.61 15.68
CA ASP A 125 4.00 11.99 17.05
C ASP A 125 4.89 11.25 18.07
N LEU A 126 6.21 11.41 17.92
CA LEU A 126 7.25 10.69 18.65
C LEU A 126 7.32 11.04 20.15
N ALA A 127 6.59 12.07 20.57
CA ALA A 127 6.65 12.56 21.95
C ALA A 127 5.64 11.92 22.90
N THR A 128 4.66 11.16 22.38
CA THR A 128 3.57 10.61 23.18
C THR A 128 3.82 9.17 23.61
N THR A 129 3.45 8.83 24.85
CA THR A 129 3.51 7.48 25.41
C THR A 129 2.23 6.67 25.16
N ASP A 130 1.32 7.23 24.38
CA ASP A 130 0.00 6.67 24.07
C ASP A 130 -0.04 5.81 22.81
N ARG A 131 1.09 5.67 22.09
CA ARG A 131 1.19 4.94 20.82
C ARG A 131 2.32 3.92 20.79
N LEU A 132 2.12 2.87 19.98
CA LEU A 132 3.15 1.89 19.69
C LEU A 132 4.22 2.51 18.78
N ARG A 133 5.50 2.31 19.13
CA ARG A 133 6.65 2.82 18.37
C ARG A 133 7.66 1.72 18.10
N SER A 134 8.34 1.79 16.97
CA SER A 134 9.42 0.87 16.65
C SER A 134 10.67 1.17 17.49
N ILE A 135 11.28 0.10 18.04
CA ILE A 135 12.63 0.14 18.62
C ILE A 135 13.62 -0.33 17.57
N ARG A 136 13.32 -1.46 16.93
CA ARG A 136 14.20 -2.10 15.96
C ARG A 136 13.39 -2.72 14.84
N LEU A 137 13.55 -2.18 13.63
CA LEU A 137 13.03 -2.72 12.39
C LEU A 137 14.21 -3.13 11.50
N SER A 138 14.77 -4.31 11.75
CA SER A 138 15.85 -4.83 10.88
C SER A 138 15.29 -5.06 9.47
N PRO A 139 15.84 -4.42 8.41
CA PRO A 139 15.33 -4.56 7.07
C PRO A 139 15.48 -6.01 6.56
N PRO A 140 14.53 -6.53 5.77
CA PRO A 140 14.67 -7.83 5.16
C PRO A 140 15.82 -7.82 4.13
N ARG A 141 16.47 -8.97 3.98
CA ARG A 141 17.40 -9.17 2.86
C ARG A 141 16.62 -9.28 1.55
N PHE A 142 17.12 -8.61 0.52
CA PHE A 142 16.53 -8.72 -0.81
C PHE A 142 16.64 -10.19 -1.31
N PRO A 143 15.53 -10.85 -1.71
CA PRO A 143 15.58 -12.24 -2.18
C PRO A 143 16.39 -12.35 -3.47
N LYS A 144 17.36 -13.25 -3.51
CA LYS A 144 18.24 -13.44 -4.69
C LYS A 144 17.45 -13.76 -5.95
N GLY A 145 16.44 -14.64 -5.86
CA GLY A 145 15.58 -14.98 -6.97
C GLY A 145 14.80 -13.78 -7.52
N ALA A 146 14.24 -12.95 -6.64
CA ALA A 146 13.55 -11.74 -7.04
C ALA A 146 14.51 -10.72 -7.69
N LEU A 147 15.74 -10.59 -7.15
CA LEU A 147 16.76 -9.71 -7.73
C LEU A 147 17.13 -10.15 -9.15
N MET A 148 17.36 -11.45 -9.37
CA MET A 148 17.67 -12.00 -10.70
C MET A 148 16.53 -11.82 -11.71
N MET A 149 15.29 -11.75 -11.23
CA MET A 149 14.10 -11.47 -12.05
C MET A 149 13.85 -9.98 -12.26
N GLY A 150 14.72 -9.09 -11.77
CA GLY A 150 14.51 -7.65 -11.77
C GLY A 150 13.30 -7.22 -10.94
N GLY A 151 12.92 -8.03 -9.94
CA GLY A 151 11.74 -7.80 -9.12
C GLY A 151 11.83 -6.54 -8.29
N LYS A 152 10.73 -5.78 -8.22
CA LYS A 152 10.57 -4.56 -7.43
C LYS A 152 9.13 -4.48 -6.93
N GLY A 153 8.94 -3.97 -5.72
CA GLY A 153 7.59 -3.85 -5.17
C GLY A 153 7.58 -3.42 -3.71
N VAL A 154 6.38 -3.29 -3.17
CA VAL A 154 6.13 -2.99 -1.75
C VAL A 154 5.31 -4.13 -1.15
N VAL A 155 5.73 -4.61 0.01
CA VAL A 155 4.95 -5.51 0.87
C VAL A 155 4.36 -4.69 2.00
N TYR A 156 3.05 -4.71 2.13
CA TYR A 156 2.37 -4.13 3.28
C TYR A 156 2.14 -5.23 4.31
N LEU A 157 2.97 -5.24 5.34
CA LEU A 157 2.82 -6.17 6.45
C LEU A 157 1.77 -5.68 7.44
N VAL A 158 1.00 -6.60 7.99
CA VAL A 158 0.29 -6.42 9.25
C VAL A 158 1.05 -7.16 10.32
N VAL A 159 1.34 -6.47 11.41
CA VAL A 159 2.15 -6.97 12.51
C VAL A 159 1.33 -6.86 13.78
N GLN A 160 1.21 -7.97 14.52
CA GLN A 160 0.65 -8.00 15.85
C GLN A 160 1.79 -7.95 16.88
N VAL A 161 1.69 -7.02 17.81
CA VAL A 161 2.69 -6.80 18.86
C VAL A 161 2.08 -7.17 20.22
N GLY A 162 2.78 -7.98 20.97
CA GLY A 162 2.40 -8.39 22.33
C GLY A 162 2.83 -7.39 23.39
N ARG A 163 2.42 -7.63 24.63
CA ARG A 163 2.73 -6.77 25.78
C ARG A 163 4.22 -6.70 26.14
N ASP A 164 5.03 -7.63 25.66
CA ASP A 164 6.49 -7.61 25.80
C ASP A 164 7.19 -6.79 24.68
N GLY A 165 6.42 -6.14 23.81
CA GLY A 165 6.93 -5.38 22.69
C GLY A 165 7.46 -6.22 21.53
N LYS A 166 7.25 -7.55 21.54
CA LYS A 166 7.68 -8.45 20.47
C LYS A 166 6.53 -8.77 19.53
N VAL A 167 6.90 -9.15 18.31
CA VAL A 167 5.96 -9.62 17.31
C VAL A 167 5.41 -10.99 17.70
N THR A 168 4.11 -11.09 17.87
CA THR A 168 3.40 -12.36 18.13
C THR A 168 2.93 -13.00 16.82
N ASP A 169 2.42 -12.18 15.90
CA ASP A 169 1.99 -12.61 14.57
C ASP A 169 2.34 -11.58 13.51
N VAL A 170 2.57 -12.04 12.28
CA VAL A 170 2.84 -11.18 11.13
C VAL A 170 2.52 -11.89 9.82
N ASP A 171 1.84 -11.18 8.92
CA ASP A 171 1.61 -11.62 7.54
C ASP A 171 1.50 -10.41 6.59
N ALA A 172 1.56 -10.68 5.29
CA ALA A 172 1.38 -9.66 4.28
C ALA A 172 -0.12 -9.46 3.97
N GLU A 173 -0.58 -8.22 4.11
CA GLU A 173 -1.91 -7.81 3.67
C GLU A 173 -1.98 -7.69 2.14
N GLN A 174 -0.94 -7.13 1.53
CA GLN A 174 -0.89 -6.88 0.09
C GLN A 174 0.56 -6.78 -0.39
N VAL A 175 0.80 -7.17 -1.64
CA VAL A 175 2.09 -6.97 -2.31
C VAL A 175 1.87 -6.34 -3.67
N ASN A 176 2.31 -5.10 -3.82
CA ASN A 176 2.25 -4.35 -5.07
C ASN A 176 3.58 -4.46 -5.80
N LEU A 177 3.55 -4.86 -7.08
CA LEU A 177 4.75 -5.03 -7.90
C LEU A 177 4.95 -3.83 -8.83
N ARG A 178 6.19 -3.34 -8.93
CA ARG A 178 6.59 -2.29 -9.87
C ARG A 178 7.16 -2.86 -11.18
N VAL A 179 7.00 -4.15 -11.40
CA VAL A 179 7.40 -4.84 -12.62
C VAL A 179 6.26 -5.70 -13.12
N ALA A 180 6.08 -5.73 -14.45
CA ALA A 180 5.12 -6.59 -15.11
C ALA A 180 5.81 -7.91 -15.53
N GLY A 181 5.10 -9.00 -15.42
CA GLY A 181 5.54 -10.34 -15.83
C GLY A 181 4.35 -11.23 -16.14
N THR A 182 4.60 -12.49 -16.39
CA THR A 182 3.53 -13.49 -16.43
C THR A 182 2.92 -13.65 -15.03
N GLU A 183 1.70 -14.17 -14.96
CA GLU A 183 1.03 -14.42 -13.69
C GLU A 183 1.89 -15.26 -12.73
N GLY A 184 2.51 -16.33 -13.22
CA GLY A 184 3.41 -17.17 -12.43
C GLY A 184 4.66 -16.43 -11.96
N GLN A 185 5.24 -15.54 -12.77
CA GLN A 185 6.38 -14.72 -12.37
C GLN A 185 5.97 -13.72 -11.28
N MET A 186 4.83 -13.05 -11.45
CA MET A 186 4.32 -12.10 -10.46
C MET A 186 3.95 -12.78 -9.14
N ALA A 187 3.31 -13.95 -9.20
CA ALA A 187 3.03 -14.76 -8.01
C ALA A 187 4.31 -15.19 -7.27
N SER A 188 5.33 -15.62 -8.02
CA SER A 188 6.64 -15.97 -7.45
C SER A 188 7.31 -14.78 -6.78
N LEU A 189 7.31 -13.60 -7.41
CA LEU A 189 7.86 -12.37 -6.83
C LEU A 189 7.13 -11.98 -5.54
N ARG A 190 5.79 -11.96 -5.57
CA ARG A 190 4.98 -11.65 -4.38
C ARG A 190 5.31 -12.59 -3.23
N LYS A 191 5.39 -13.91 -3.51
CA LYS A 191 5.76 -14.90 -2.50
C LYS A 191 7.16 -14.67 -1.93
N GLN A 192 8.17 -14.45 -2.77
CA GLN A 192 9.55 -14.24 -2.33
C GLN A 192 9.69 -12.98 -1.45
N PHE A 193 9.02 -11.89 -1.83
CA PHE A 193 9.02 -10.66 -1.05
C PHE A 193 8.28 -10.83 0.29
N THR A 194 7.11 -11.48 0.29
CA THR A 194 6.39 -11.81 1.52
C THR A 194 7.23 -12.65 2.46
N ASP A 195 7.81 -13.76 1.97
CA ASP A 195 8.60 -14.66 2.81
C ASP A 195 9.81 -13.96 3.45
N ALA A 196 10.46 -13.06 2.72
CA ALA A 196 11.60 -12.30 3.22
C ALA A 196 11.18 -11.23 4.25
N ALA A 197 10.09 -10.50 3.97
CA ALA A 197 9.56 -9.47 4.84
C ALA A 197 9.05 -10.06 6.17
N VAL A 198 8.21 -11.10 6.10
CA VAL A 198 7.67 -11.80 7.28
C VAL A 198 8.80 -12.37 8.15
N ARG A 199 9.82 -12.99 7.54
CA ARG A 199 10.97 -13.53 8.28
C ARG A 199 11.72 -12.44 9.04
N ALA A 200 11.92 -11.27 8.45
CA ALA A 200 12.59 -10.16 9.10
C ALA A 200 11.71 -9.57 10.22
N ALA A 201 10.42 -9.40 9.95
CA ALA A 201 9.48 -8.79 10.88
C ALA A 201 9.28 -9.57 12.18
N ARG A 202 9.42 -10.88 12.15
CA ARG A 202 9.38 -11.72 13.36
C ARG A 202 10.44 -11.37 14.40
N GLY A 203 11.53 -10.71 14.00
CA GLY A 203 12.59 -10.23 14.90
C GLY A 203 12.46 -8.74 15.28
N TRP A 204 11.40 -8.06 14.89
CA TRP A 204 11.19 -6.66 15.22
C TRP A 204 10.75 -6.46 16.66
N THR A 205 11.04 -5.29 17.21
CA THR A 205 10.67 -4.94 18.57
C THR A 205 10.11 -3.53 18.64
N PHE A 206 9.19 -3.33 19.57
CA PHE A 206 8.40 -2.12 19.71
C PHE A 206 8.33 -1.67 21.18
N THR A 207 8.16 -0.37 21.38
CA THR A 207 7.68 0.18 22.66
C THR A 207 6.16 0.20 22.62
N ILE A 208 5.52 -0.38 23.60
CA ILE A 208 4.07 -0.41 23.74
C ILE A 208 3.53 0.87 24.36
N PRO A 209 2.27 1.26 24.11
CA PRO A 209 1.61 2.35 24.79
C PRO A 209 1.56 2.11 26.32
N THR A 210 1.86 3.16 27.08
CA THR A 210 1.77 3.14 28.56
C THR A 210 0.71 4.09 29.09
N THR A 211 0.19 4.97 28.21
CA THR A 211 -0.90 5.91 28.50
C THR A 211 -1.93 5.86 27.37
N GLY A 212 -3.07 6.54 27.54
CA GLY A 212 -4.13 6.60 26.54
C GLY A 212 -5.05 5.35 26.52
N PRO A 213 -6.01 5.32 25.59
CA PRO A 213 -7.06 4.29 25.58
C PRO A 213 -6.54 2.88 25.28
N GLU A 214 -5.43 2.77 24.56
CA GLU A 214 -4.84 1.50 24.13
C GLU A 214 -3.80 0.94 25.14
N ALA A 215 -3.49 1.65 26.24
CA ALA A 215 -2.45 1.25 27.19
C ALA A 215 -2.69 -0.12 27.83
N ASN A 216 -3.95 -0.53 27.95
CA ASN A 216 -4.35 -1.79 28.56
C ASN A 216 -4.66 -2.91 27.56
N ASP A 217 -4.49 -2.68 26.28
CA ASP A 217 -4.74 -3.68 25.24
C ASP A 217 -3.80 -4.87 25.40
N ALA A 218 -4.28 -6.06 25.09
CA ALA A 218 -3.48 -7.27 25.13
C ALA A 218 -2.48 -7.32 23.96
N THR A 219 -2.85 -6.73 22.82
CA THR A 219 -2.04 -6.68 21.60
C THR A 219 -2.36 -5.44 20.78
N TRP A 220 -1.41 -5.01 19.98
CA TRP A 220 -1.54 -3.89 19.04
C TRP A 220 -1.31 -4.35 17.62
N LEU A 221 -2.05 -3.78 16.68
CA LEU A 221 -1.92 -4.04 15.25
C LEU A 221 -1.37 -2.82 14.53
N VAL A 222 -0.30 -3.03 13.77
CA VAL A 222 0.29 -1.99 12.93
C VAL A 222 0.51 -2.48 11.51
N ARG A 223 0.49 -1.55 10.56
CA ARG A 223 0.96 -1.75 9.20
C ARG A 223 2.38 -1.24 9.05
N VAL A 224 3.22 -2.03 8.38
CA VAL A 224 4.60 -1.64 8.07
C VAL A 224 4.86 -1.90 6.59
N PRO A 225 4.98 -0.84 5.77
CA PRO A 225 5.42 -0.96 4.39
C PRO A 225 6.88 -1.39 4.32
N VAL A 226 7.17 -2.38 3.48
CA VAL A 226 8.52 -2.88 3.20
C VAL A 226 8.79 -2.72 1.71
N ASP A 227 9.64 -1.76 1.36
CA ASP A 227 9.93 -1.42 -0.02
C ASP A 227 11.16 -2.16 -0.54
N TYR A 228 10.96 -2.94 -1.60
CA TYR A 228 11.98 -3.66 -2.35
C TYR A 228 12.35 -2.88 -3.63
N ARG A 229 13.02 -1.75 -3.46
CA ARG A 229 13.68 -0.98 -4.54
C ARG A 229 15.18 -0.91 -4.30
N LEU A 230 15.94 -0.77 -5.37
CA LEU A 230 17.36 -0.42 -5.27
C LEU A 230 17.49 1.07 -4.90
N GLU A 231 18.57 1.42 -4.21
CA GLU A 231 18.76 2.75 -3.60
C GLU A 231 18.70 3.89 -4.62
N ASP A 232 19.31 3.69 -5.79
CA ASP A 232 19.34 4.67 -6.88
C ASP A 232 17.93 5.03 -7.42
N GLU A 233 16.93 4.18 -7.18
CA GLU A 233 15.56 4.37 -7.64
C GLU A 233 14.68 5.05 -6.60
N ARG A 234 15.02 4.94 -5.32
CA ARG A 234 14.33 5.63 -4.23
C ARG A 234 14.49 7.15 -4.34
N GLN A 235 15.64 7.62 -4.81
CA GLN A 235 15.95 9.05 -4.94
C GLN A 235 15.25 9.73 -6.12
N ARG A 236 14.69 8.97 -7.08
CA ARG A 236 14.01 9.50 -8.28
C ARG A 236 12.50 9.67 -8.11
N GLY A 237 11.97 9.37 -6.95
CA GLY A 237 10.56 9.10 -6.72
C GLY A 237 9.70 10.27 -6.30
N ASN A 238 9.78 11.42 -6.98
CA ASN A 238 8.88 12.56 -6.69
C ASN A 238 7.81 12.72 -7.77
N GLY A 239 7.09 11.66 -8.09
CA GLY A 239 6.10 11.70 -9.15
C GLY A 239 5.14 10.51 -9.15
N TRP A 240 4.49 10.33 -10.27
CA TRP A 240 3.61 9.19 -10.50
C TRP A 240 4.41 7.89 -10.53
N ASP A 241 4.04 6.96 -9.65
CA ASP A 241 4.60 5.60 -9.59
C ASP A 241 3.63 4.62 -10.25
N THR A 242 4.16 3.74 -11.10
CA THR A 242 3.36 2.73 -11.78
C THR A 242 3.60 1.38 -11.14
N TYR A 243 2.53 0.72 -10.71
CA TYR A 243 2.61 -0.61 -10.14
C TYR A 243 1.37 -1.47 -10.47
N ILE A 244 1.51 -2.76 -10.28
CA ILE A 244 0.44 -3.74 -10.41
C ILE A 244 0.01 -4.14 -9.00
N PRO A 245 -1.20 -3.74 -8.56
CA PRO A 245 -1.68 -4.08 -7.23
C PRO A 245 -1.81 -5.60 -7.08
N GLY A 246 -1.43 -6.09 -5.90
CA GLY A 246 -1.71 -7.48 -5.52
C GLY A 246 -3.08 -7.62 -4.87
N PRO A 247 -3.60 -8.84 -4.78
CA PRO A 247 -4.80 -9.10 -4.03
C PRO A 247 -4.58 -8.80 -2.54
N ARG A 248 -5.61 -8.26 -1.87
CA ARG A 248 -5.58 -8.07 -0.41
C ARG A 248 -5.87 -9.39 0.29
N ASN A 249 -5.07 -9.69 1.30
CA ASN A 249 -5.22 -10.85 2.16
C ASN A 249 -5.98 -10.45 3.44
N PHE A 250 -7.19 -10.96 3.61
CA PHE A 250 -7.99 -10.84 4.82
C PHE A 250 -8.03 -12.14 5.63
N GLY A 251 -7.23 -13.12 5.25
CA GLY A 251 -7.20 -14.45 5.87
C GLY A 251 -6.42 -14.54 7.18
N MET A 252 -6.15 -13.41 7.84
CA MET A 252 -5.51 -13.33 9.15
C MET A 252 -6.56 -13.29 10.26
N PRO A 253 -6.89 -14.40 10.96
CA PRO A 253 -7.98 -14.43 11.95
C PRO A 253 -7.80 -13.39 13.05
N TRP A 254 -6.54 -13.13 13.44
CA TRP A 254 -6.16 -12.18 14.50
C TRP A 254 -6.29 -10.70 14.09
N ALA A 255 -6.48 -10.40 12.79
CA ALA A 255 -6.57 -9.03 12.26
C ALA A 255 -7.74 -8.79 11.29
N SER A 256 -8.43 -9.83 10.84
CA SER A 256 -9.36 -9.79 9.69
C SER A 256 -10.48 -8.75 9.83
N GLU A 257 -11.05 -8.59 11.01
CA GLU A 257 -12.12 -7.62 11.27
C GLU A 257 -11.59 -6.17 11.15
N LYS A 258 -10.50 -5.87 11.84
CA LYS A 258 -9.87 -4.54 11.81
C LYS A 258 -9.38 -4.18 10.40
N LEU A 259 -8.87 -5.16 9.64
CA LEU A 259 -8.42 -4.97 8.25
C LEU A 259 -9.56 -4.62 7.29
N ARG A 260 -10.74 -5.19 7.47
CA ARG A 260 -11.91 -4.84 6.63
C ARG A 260 -12.38 -3.40 6.87
N MET A 261 -12.23 -2.91 8.10
CA MET A 261 -12.58 -1.54 8.47
C MET A 261 -11.50 -0.53 8.11
N ALA A 262 -10.25 -0.96 8.05
CA ALA A 262 -9.13 -0.12 7.67
C ALA A 262 -9.02 -0.02 6.14
N GLY A 263 -8.96 1.17 5.59
CA GLY A 263 -8.80 1.42 4.16
C GLY A 263 -7.65 0.64 3.51
N SER A 264 -7.41 0.84 2.23
CA SER A 264 -6.30 0.19 1.52
C SER A 264 -4.93 0.62 2.10
N PRO A 265 -3.95 -0.29 2.21
CA PRO A 265 -2.64 0.04 2.78
C PRO A 265 -1.79 0.94 1.88
N ASP A 266 -2.13 1.07 0.62
CA ASP A 266 -1.31 1.74 -0.39
C ASP A 266 -1.40 3.28 -0.39
N ALA A 267 -2.20 3.88 0.52
CA ALA A 267 -2.09 5.30 0.87
C ALA A 267 -0.98 5.59 1.89
N LEU A 268 -0.44 4.56 2.54
CA LEU A 268 0.60 4.74 3.54
C LEU A 268 1.90 5.28 2.92
N PRO A 269 2.64 6.12 3.62
CA PRO A 269 4.02 6.44 3.29
C PRO A 269 4.87 5.18 3.10
N ASP A 270 5.95 5.28 2.30
CA ASP A 270 6.79 4.12 1.95
C ASP A 270 7.58 3.55 3.14
N ASN A 271 7.71 4.31 4.21
CA ASN A 271 8.43 3.93 5.43
C ASN A 271 7.54 4.25 6.62
N GLY A 272 7.74 3.50 7.71
CA GLY A 272 7.16 3.82 8.99
C GLY A 272 6.32 2.68 9.58
N VAL A 273 5.81 2.94 10.78
CA VAL A 273 4.90 2.07 11.52
C VAL A 273 3.58 2.80 11.69
N PHE A 274 2.54 2.26 11.12
CA PHE A 274 1.24 2.90 11.06
C PHE A 274 0.22 2.08 11.86
N PRO A 275 -0.42 2.64 12.89
CA PRO A 275 -1.52 1.97 13.56
C PRO A 275 -2.59 1.52 12.57
N LEU A 276 -3.12 0.33 12.75
CA LEU A 276 -4.19 -0.18 11.88
C LEU A 276 -5.47 0.63 12.07
N GLN A 277 -5.72 1.11 13.30
CA GLN A 277 -6.77 2.08 13.58
C GLN A 277 -6.24 3.48 13.27
N GLN A 278 -6.96 4.21 12.44
CA GLN A 278 -6.58 5.57 12.05
C GLN A 278 -6.91 6.57 13.17
N GLY A 279 -6.12 7.65 13.29
CA GLY A 279 -6.33 8.70 14.28
C GLY A 279 -7.63 9.51 14.05
N ALA A 280 -8.17 9.51 12.83
CA ALA A 280 -9.45 10.12 12.51
C ALA A 280 -10.26 9.21 11.59
N THR A 281 -11.56 9.10 11.83
CA THR A 281 -12.46 8.25 11.04
C THR A 281 -13.24 9.10 10.04
N LEU A 282 -13.01 8.88 8.75
CA LEU A 282 -13.77 9.50 7.67
C LEU A 282 -15.13 8.80 7.51
N LEU A 283 -16.22 9.57 7.52
CA LEU A 283 -17.59 9.04 7.46
C LEU A 283 -18.10 8.85 6.04
N ASN A 284 -17.57 9.61 5.08
CA ASN A 284 -17.93 9.55 3.67
C ASN A 284 -16.68 9.34 2.79
N PRO A 285 -16.04 8.15 2.86
CA PRO A 285 -14.85 7.88 2.08
C PRO A 285 -15.13 8.01 0.58
N PRO A 286 -14.11 8.39 -0.22
CA PRO A 286 -14.22 8.38 -1.67
C PRO A 286 -14.70 7.01 -2.16
N ALA A 287 -15.54 6.99 -3.19
CA ALA A 287 -15.93 5.72 -3.83
C ALA A 287 -14.67 5.09 -4.45
N SER A 288 -14.34 3.88 -4.01
CA SER A 288 -13.22 3.06 -4.48
C SER A 288 -13.54 2.40 -5.82
#